data_e6584f86fa139798c5265647b52b8fc6
#
_entry.id   e6584f86fa139798c5265647b52b8fc6
#
_cell.length_a   1.000
_cell.length_b   1.000
_cell.length_c   1.000
_cell.angle_alpha   90.00
_cell.angle_beta   90.00
_cell.angle_gamma   90.00
#
_symmetry.space_group_name_H-M   'P 1'
#
loop_
_entity.id
_entity.type
_entity.pdbx_description
1 polymer ?
#
loop_
_entity_poly.entity_id
_entity_poly.type
_entity_poly.pdbx_seq_one_letter_code
_entity_poly.pdbx_strand_id
1 'polypeptide(L)'
;MSKLIIAEKPSVAKSIASALGASSRADGFYEGNGLLVSWCVGHLVSPMDAGGYDERFKKWRYDDLPILPEPFRYVLAPGKEDAFENLRALMNRPDVDTIVNACDAGREGELIFRLVYEMTGCRKPVLRLWISSMEDSAIREGFSDLRPGADXXXXPSAARKRIGWWGSTPRAFSPFSITAP
;
A
#
# COMPACT_ATOMS: atom_id res chain seq x y z
N MET A 1 -5.34 24.01 3.16
CA MET A 1 -5.71 22.60 2.95
C MET A 1 -4.73 21.99 1.98
N SER A 2 -4.20 20.82 2.30
CA SER A 2 -3.12 20.18 1.55
C SER A 2 -3.51 18.79 1.07
N LYS A 3 -2.94 18.37 -0.06
CA LYS A 3 -3.07 16.98 -0.53
C LYS A 3 -1.82 16.20 -0.12
N LEU A 4 -2.02 15.00 0.42
CA LEU A 4 -0.91 14.09 0.72
C LEU A 4 -0.82 13.03 -0.38
N ILE A 5 0.30 13.03 -1.08
CA ILE A 5 0.60 12.07 -2.15
C ILE A 5 1.47 10.97 -1.54
N ILE A 6 1.09 9.70 -1.76
CA ILE A 6 1.82 8.56 -1.25
C ILE A 6 2.33 7.71 -2.40
N ALA A 7 3.64 7.67 -2.55
CA ALA A 7 4.33 6.86 -3.56
C ALA A 7 4.73 5.49 -2.98
N GLU A 8 5.10 4.56 -3.84
CA GLU A 8 5.53 3.23 -3.41
C GLU A 8 6.95 3.25 -2.82
N LYS A 9 7.81 4.14 -3.34
CA LYS A 9 9.25 4.17 -3.02
C LYS A 9 9.75 5.61 -2.86
N PRO A 10 10.82 5.83 -2.07
CA PRO A 10 11.39 7.17 -1.91
C PRO A 10 11.81 7.83 -3.23
N SER A 11 12.36 7.06 -4.16
CA SER A 11 12.81 7.60 -5.47
C SER A 11 11.62 8.14 -6.27
N VAL A 12 10.50 7.42 -6.28
CA VAL A 12 9.28 7.85 -6.97
C VAL A 12 8.71 9.09 -6.30
N ALA A 13 8.68 9.13 -4.96
CA ALA A 13 8.24 10.31 -4.22
C ALA A 13 9.07 11.54 -4.57
N LYS A 14 10.39 11.37 -4.68
CA LYS A 14 11.30 12.46 -5.05
C LYS A 14 10.97 13.01 -6.45
N SER A 15 10.75 12.12 -7.43
CA SER A 15 10.39 12.54 -8.80
C SER A 15 9.06 13.31 -8.80
N ILE A 16 8.06 12.78 -8.11
CA ILE A 16 6.73 13.43 -8.01
C ILE A 16 6.87 14.79 -7.32
N ALA A 17 7.60 14.85 -6.21
CA ALA A 17 7.81 16.10 -5.46
C ALA A 17 8.49 17.16 -6.34
N SER A 18 9.53 16.76 -7.05
CA SER A 18 10.26 17.65 -7.98
C SER A 18 9.33 18.17 -9.08
N ALA A 19 8.61 17.27 -9.75
CA ALA A 19 7.73 17.63 -10.87
C ALA A 19 6.61 18.59 -10.45
N LEU A 20 6.09 18.43 -9.21
CA LEU A 20 4.96 19.23 -8.70
C LEU A 20 5.42 20.43 -7.85
N GLY A 21 6.72 20.62 -7.67
CA GLY A 21 7.26 21.76 -6.96
C GLY A 21 7.19 21.66 -5.42
N ALA A 22 7.06 20.44 -4.89
CA ALA A 22 7.12 20.19 -3.44
C ALA A 22 8.57 19.93 -3.04
N SER A 23 9.41 20.96 -3.10
CA SER A 23 10.87 20.81 -3.03
C SER A 23 11.46 20.88 -1.60
N SER A 24 10.68 21.32 -0.62
CA SER A 24 11.16 21.39 0.77
C SER A 24 11.16 19.98 1.37
N ARG A 25 12.35 19.50 1.76
CA ARG A 25 12.49 18.18 2.35
C ARG A 25 12.31 18.24 3.86
N ALA A 26 11.46 17.37 4.37
CA ALA A 26 11.26 17.17 5.81
C ALA A 26 11.55 15.70 6.14
N ASP A 27 11.41 15.33 7.41
CA ASP A 27 11.66 13.96 7.82
C ASP A 27 10.51 13.05 7.34
N GLY A 28 10.83 12.21 6.36
CA GLY A 28 9.87 11.24 5.81
C GLY A 28 8.92 11.79 4.74
N PHE A 29 9.08 13.05 4.31
CA PHE A 29 8.24 13.59 3.24
C PHE A 29 8.86 14.83 2.60
N TYR A 30 8.29 15.25 1.48
CA TYR A 30 8.59 16.54 0.83
C TYR A 30 7.35 17.41 0.92
N GLU A 31 7.53 18.74 0.99
CA GLU A 31 6.38 19.66 1.01
C GLU A 31 6.61 20.88 0.14
N GLY A 32 5.52 21.46 -0.33
CA GLY A 32 5.51 22.66 -1.15
C GLY A 32 4.23 22.74 -1.98
N ASN A 33 3.85 23.94 -2.36
CA ASN A 33 2.68 24.20 -3.23
C ASN A 33 1.37 23.58 -2.72
N GLY A 34 1.20 23.47 -1.38
CA GLY A 34 0.00 22.85 -0.81
C GLY A 34 -0.01 21.33 -0.93
N LEU A 35 1.14 20.74 -1.20
CA LEU A 35 1.32 19.30 -1.35
C LEU A 35 2.28 18.77 -0.31
N LEU A 36 1.99 17.56 0.15
CA LEU A 36 2.91 16.73 0.93
C LEU A 36 3.14 15.46 0.11
N VAL A 37 4.38 15.03 -0.05
CA VAL A 37 4.70 13.83 -0.83
C VAL A 37 5.52 12.90 0.07
N SER A 38 4.93 11.77 0.42
CA SER A 38 5.58 10.75 1.23
C SER A 38 5.59 9.41 0.48
N TRP A 39 6.05 8.35 1.13
CA TRP A 39 6.27 7.08 0.43
C TRP A 39 6.14 5.89 1.37
N CYS A 40 5.74 4.78 0.80
CA CYS A 40 5.92 3.47 1.41
C CYS A 40 7.37 3.00 1.19
N VAL A 41 7.79 2.00 1.93
CA VAL A 41 9.09 1.35 1.72
C VAL A 41 8.79 -0.09 1.27
N GLY A 42 8.08 -0.19 0.13
CA GLY A 42 7.48 -1.44 -0.31
C GLY A 42 6.31 -1.81 0.60
N HIS A 43 6.12 -3.10 0.84
CA HIS A 43 5.06 -3.56 1.74
C HIS A 43 5.38 -3.20 3.19
N LEU A 44 4.59 -2.30 3.76
CA LEU A 44 4.64 -1.97 5.19
C LEU A 44 3.72 -2.88 5.99
N VAL A 45 2.71 -3.43 5.33
CA VAL A 45 1.69 -4.28 5.94
C VAL A 45 1.69 -5.60 5.20
N SER A 46 1.65 -6.69 5.93
CA SER A 46 1.59 -8.05 5.37
C SER A 46 0.50 -8.87 6.07
N PRO A 47 0.00 -9.93 5.41
CA PRO A 47 -0.85 -10.87 6.12
C PRO A 47 -0.11 -11.49 7.30
N MET A 48 -0.84 -11.73 8.39
CA MET A 48 -0.29 -12.43 9.55
C MET A 48 0.11 -13.86 9.14
N ASP A 49 1.26 -14.31 9.60
CA ASP A 49 1.70 -15.67 9.36
C ASP A 49 0.74 -16.69 9.99
N ALA A 50 0.67 -17.87 9.39
CA ALA A 50 -0.23 -18.93 9.85
C ALA A 50 -0.05 -19.25 11.34
N GLY A 51 1.20 -19.29 11.82
CA GLY A 51 1.51 -19.51 13.23
C GLY A 51 0.99 -18.44 14.19
N GLY A 52 0.63 -17.26 13.67
CA GLY A 52 0.02 -16.20 14.47
C GLY A 52 -1.47 -16.41 14.71
N TYR A 53 -2.11 -17.30 13.96
CA TYR A 53 -3.51 -17.69 14.16
C TYR A 53 -3.63 -18.85 15.13
N ASP A 54 -2.73 -19.85 15.00
CA ASP A 54 -2.71 -21.03 15.85
C ASP A 54 -1.30 -21.60 15.85
N GLU A 55 -0.77 -21.93 17.01
CA GLU A 55 0.58 -22.47 17.18
C GLU A 55 0.82 -23.74 16.38
N ARG A 56 -0.22 -24.56 16.19
CA ARG A 56 -0.09 -25.80 15.40
C ARG A 56 0.38 -25.53 13.96
N PHE A 57 0.08 -24.32 13.42
CA PHE A 57 0.45 -23.93 12.06
C PHE A 57 1.90 -23.42 11.93
N LYS A 58 2.65 -23.34 13.05
CA LYS A 58 4.08 -23.02 13.01
C LYS A 58 4.89 -24.07 12.28
N LYS A 59 4.45 -25.34 12.38
CA LYS A 59 5.04 -26.46 11.64
C LYS A 59 4.08 -26.88 10.54
N TRP A 60 4.56 -26.87 9.31
CA TRP A 60 3.74 -27.21 8.13
C TRP A 60 3.46 -28.71 8.13
N ARG A 61 2.16 -29.01 8.14
CA ARG A 61 1.64 -30.38 8.08
C ARG A 61 0.59 -30.45 6.99
N TYR A 62 0.61 -31.49 6.20
CA TYR A 62 -0.31 -31.66 5.08
C TYR A 62 -1.78 -31.67 5.56
N ASP A 63 -2.02 -32.30 6.70
CA ASP A 63 -3.36 -32.45 7.27
C ASP A 63 -3.99 -31.10 7.74
N ASP A 64 -3.17 -30.08 7.92
CA ASP A 64 -3.63 -28.76 8.34
C ASP A 64 -4.01 -27.84 7.17
N LEU A 65 -3.88 -28.32 5.93
CA LEU A 65 -4.12 -27.51 4.74
C LEU A 65 -5.51 -27.79 4.16
N PRO A 66 -6.19 -26.77 3.58
CA PRO A 66 -5.73 -25.37 3.46
C PRO A 66 -5.98 -24.58 4.75
N ILE A 67 -5.05 -23.69 5.11
CA ILE A 67 -5.19 -22.79 6.24
C ILE A 67 -5.96 -21.55 5.76
N LEU A 68 -7.22 -21.46 6.16
CA LEU A 68 -8.14 -20.38 5.75
C LEU A 68 -8.68 -19.66 7.00
N PRO A 69 -7.87 -18.78 7.57
CA PRO A 69 -8.33 -18.07 8.78
C PRO A 69 -9.42 -17.04 8.44
N GLU A 70 -10.41 -16.95 9.31
CA GLU A 70 -11.46 -15.94 9.21
C GLU A 70 -11.62 -15.24 10.56
N PRO A 71 -11.42 -13.91 10.62
CA PRO A 71 -10.99 -13.02 9.53
C PRO A 71 -9.48 -13.08 9.27
N PHE A 72 -9.07 -12.70 8.07
CA PHE A 72 -7.66 -12.48 7.77
C PHE A 72 -7.16 -11.29 8.57
N ARG A 73 -6.04 -11.47 9.25
CA ARG A 73 -5.38 -10.39 10.01
C ARG A 73 -4.16 -9.90 9.26
N TYR A 74 -3.90 -8.63 9.42
CA TYR A 74 -2.75 -7.96 8.80
C TYR A 74 -1.88 -7.38 9.91
N VAL A 75 -0.57 -7.43 9.72
CA VAL A 75 0.42 -6.96 10.69
C VAL A 75 1.44 -6.07 9.99
N LEU A 76 2.09 -5.23 10.77
CA LEU A 76 3.22 -4.47 10.24
C LEU A 76 4.38 -5.41 9.93
N ALA A 77 5.03 -5.20 8.80
CA ALA A 77 6.22 -5.94 8.43
C ALA A 77 7.35 -5.56 9.41
N PRO A 78 8.13 -6.51 9.89
CA PRO A 78 9.17 -6.23 10.87
C PRO A 78 10.15 -5.15 10.39
N GLY A 79 10.46 -4.19 11.27
CA GLY A 79 11.38 -3.10 11.00
C GLY A 79 10.79 -1.99 10.14
N LYS A 80 9.46 -1.95 9.98
CA LYS A 80 8.78 -0.92 9.20
C LYS A 80 7.91 0.00 10.06
N GLU A 81 8.02 -0.13 11.37
CA GLU A 81 7.18 0.57 12.33
C GLU A 81 7.28 2.09 12.19
N ASP A 82 8.51 2.62 12.11
CA ASP A 82 8.75 4.06 11.99
C ASP A 82 8.17 4.62 10.69
N ALA A 83 8.36 3.91 9.58
CA ALA A 83 7.83 4.33 8.28
C ALA A 83 6.30 4.36 8.30
N PHE A 84 5.69 3.35 8.94
CA PHE A 84 4.24 3.27 9.06
C PHE A 84 3.70 4.40 9.94
N GLU A 85 4.32 4.65 11.10
CA GLU A 85 3.88 5.70 12.02
C GLU A 85 3.99 7.09 11.38
N ASN A 86 5.04 7.32 10.58
CA ASN A 86 5.17 8.56 9.82
C ASN A 86 3.99 8.72 8.85
N LEU A 87 3.66 7.68 8.08
CA LEU A 87 2.53 7.75 7.16
C LEU A 87 1.20 7.93 7.91
N ARG A 88 1.04 7.24 9.05
CA ARG A 88 -0.15 7.36 9.89
C ARG A 88 -0.34 8.79 10.37
N ALA A 89 0.75 9.39 10.86
CA ALA A 89 0.73 10.78 11.31
C ALA A 89 0.36 11.73 10.18
N LEU A 90 1.02 11.59 9.02
CA LEU A 90 0.77 12.44 7.85
C LEU A 90 -0.67 12.29 7.34
N MET A 91 -1.17 11.07 7.21
CA MET A 91 -2.53 10.80 6.72
C MET A 91 -3.60 11.42 7.63
N ASN A 92 -3.33 11.50 8.93
CA ASN A 92 -4.30 12.00 9.89
C ASN A 92 -4.09 13.48 10.27
N ARG A 93 -3.14 14.18 9.65
CA ARG A 93 -2.91 15.60 9.87
C ARG A 93 -4.19 16.42 9.57
N PRO A 94 -4.55 17.36 10.45
CA PRO A 94 -5.79 18.15 10.24
C PRO A 94 -5.75 19.06 9.01
N ASP A 95 -4.56 19.47 8.56
CA ASP A 95 -4.40 20.33 7.39
C ASP A 95 -4.42 19.56 6.05
N VAL A 96 -4.36 18.21 6.10
CA VAL A 96 -4.51 17.36 4.93
C VAL A 96 -5.99 17.03 4.72
N ASP A 97 -6.51 17.29 3.54
CA ASP A 97 -7.92 17.02 3.23
C ASP A 97 -8.13 15.84 2.28
N THR A 98 -7.12 15.50 1.50
CA THR A 98 -7.22 14.48 0.45
C THR A 98 -5.94 13.66 0.40
N ILE A 99 -6.09 12.35 0.23
CA ILE A 99 -4.96 11.44 0.04
C ILE A 99 -4.90 11.07 -1.44
N VAL A 100 -3.71 11.15 -2.04
CA VAL A 100 -3.49 10.74 -3.43
C VAL A 100 -2.62 9.49 -3.44
N ASN A 101 -3.17 8.39 -3.91
CA ASN A 101 -2.43 7.15 -4.12
C ASN A 101 -1.60 7.28 -5.41
N ALA A 102 -0.29 7.36 -5.27
CA ALA A 102 0.68 7.44 -6.36
C ALA A 102 1.63 6.22 -6.37
N CYS A 103 1.19 5.10 -5.79
CA CYS A 103 1.90 3.83 -5.93
C CYS A 103 1.81 3.33 -7.37
N ASP A 104 2.64 2.38 -7.74
CA ASP A 104 2.71 1.87 -9.11
C ASP A 104 1.32 1.53 -9.67
N ALA A 105 1.13 1.80 -10.97
CA ALA A 105 -0.15 1.60 -11.65
C ALA A 105 -0.38 0.10 -11.90
N GLY A 106 -0.92 -0.56 -10.88
CA GLY A 106 -1.15 -2.00 -10.93
C GLY A 106 -1.80 -2.51 -9.65
N ARG A 107 -2.14 -3.80 -9.64
CA ARG A 107 -2.78 -4.45 -8.50
C ARG A 107 -1.92 -4.42 -7.24
N GLU A 108 -0.62 -4.56 -7.41
CA GLU A 108 0.34 -4.58 -6.29
C GLU A 108 0.44 -3.22 -5.61
N GLY A 109 0.64 -2.15 -6.40
CA GLY A 109 0.71 -0.80 -5.85
C GLY A 109 -0.59 -0.39 -5.18
N GLU A 110 -1.72 -0.80 -5.76
CA GLU A 110 -3.03 -0.53 -5.14
C GLU A 110 -3.15 -1.27 -3.80
N LEU A 111 -2.69 -2.52 -3.73
CA LEU A 111 -2.74 -3.31 -2.51
C LEU A 111 -1.86 -2.70 -1.41
N ILE A 112 -0.62 -2.33 -1.76
CA ILE A 112 0.32 -1.70 -0.82
C ILE A 112 -0.34 -0.48 -0.18
N PHE A 113 -0.89 0.41 -1.02
CA PHE A 113 -1.54 1.63 -0.55
C PHE A 113 -2.75 1.33 0.34
N ARG A 114 -3.65 0.43 -0.12
CA ARG A 114 -4.91 0.17 0.59
C ARG A 114 -4.69 -0.42 1.98
N LEU A 115 -3.75 -1.35 2.10
CA LEU A 115 -3.45 -1.96 3.40
C LEU A 115 -2.93 -0.91 4.39
N VAL A 116 -2.06 -0.01 3.93
CA VAL A 116 -1.56 1.08 4.75
C VAL A 116 -2.70 2.03 5.12
N TYR A 117 -3.48 2.47 4.13
CA TYR A 117 -4.60 3.39 4.35
C TYR A 117 -5.59 2.84 5.39
N GLU A 118 -5.99 1.58 5.26
CA GLU A 118 -6.92 0.94 6.20
C GLU A 118 -6.32 0.83 7.61
N MET A 119 -5.06 0.43 7.69
CA MET A 119 -4.40 0.22 8.99
C MET A 119 -4.12 1.54 9.71
N THR A 120 -3.94 2.65 8.99
CA THR A 120 -3.77 3.98 9.61
C THR A 120 -5.07 4.53 10.20
N GLY A 121 -6.21 3.95 9.85
CA GLY A 121 -7.52 4.43 10.28
C GLY A 121 -7.97 5.71 9.59
N CYS A 122 -7.27 6.13 8.54
CA CYS A 122 -7.60 7.34 7.79
C CYS A 122 -8.96 7.18 7.10
N ARG A 123 -9.76 8.26 7.08
CA ARG A 123 -11.08 8.25 6.44
C ARG A 123 -11.24 9.37 5.41
N LYS A 124 -10.14 10.00 5.04
CA LYS A 124 -10.17 11.12 4.08
C LYS A 124 -10.40 10.58 2.66
N PRO A 125 -10.97 11.40 1.78
CA PRO A 125 -11.17 10.97 0.40
C PRO A 125 -9.84 10.61 -0.28
N VAL A 126 -9.89 9.58 -1.13
CA VAL A 126 -8.73 9.08 -1.85
C VAL A 126 -8.90 9.36 -3.33
N LEU A 127 -7.89 9.95 -3.93
CA LEU A 127 -7.74 10.06 -5.38
C LEU A 127 -6.58 9.18 -5.85
N ARG A 128 -6.54 8.89 -7.12
CA ARG A 128 -5.54 8.00 -7.72
C ARG A 128 -4.78 8.71 -8.84
N LEU A 129 -3.48 8.80 -8.68
CA LEU A 129 -2.59 9.21 -9.75
C LEU A 129 -2.23 7.96 -10.57
N TRP A 130 -2.71 7.88 -11.80
CA TRP A 130 -2.52 6.71 -12.66
C TRP A 130 -1.65 7.10 -13.85
N ILE A 131 -0.36 6.82 -13.74
CA ILE A 131 0.62 7.17 -14.78
C ILE A 131 1.49 5.94 -15.08
N SER A 132 1.99 5.87 -16.30
CA SER A 132 2.87 4.80 -16.77
C SER A 132 4.31 5.27 -16.98
N SER A 133 4.57 6.57 -16.77
CA SER A 133 5.90 7.17 -16.92
C SER A 133 6.18 8.09 -15.74
N MET A 134 7.46 8.18 -15.35
CA MET A 134 7.92 9.09 -14.29
C MET A 134 8.53 10.38 -14.85
N GLU A 135 8.27 10.68 -16.12
CA GLU A 135 8.68 11.97 -16.69
C GLU A 135 7.83 13.10 -16.10
N ASP A 136 8.44 14.27 -15.92
CA ASP A 136 7.79 15.42 -15.31
C ASP A 136 6.47 15.79 -15.99
N SER A 137 6.44 15.70 -17.33
CA SER A 137 5.25 16.01 -18.12
C SER A 137 4.10 15.03 -17.80
N ALA A 138 4.41 13.74 -17.73
CA ALA A 138 3.44 12.70 -17.43
C ALA A 138 2.91 12.83 -15.99
N ILE A 139 3.80 13.19 -15.06
CA ILE A 139 3.40 13.42 -13.65
C ILE A 139 2.43 14.60 -13.56
N ARG A 140 2.76 15.73 -14.20
CA ARG A 140 1.92 16.93 -14.17
C ARG A 140 0.56 16.69 -14.84
N GLU A 141 0.57 16.03 -16.00
CA GLU A 141 -0.65 15.68 -16.72
C GLU A 141 -1.53 14.75 -15.88
N GLY A 142 -0.95 13.66 -15.35
CA GLY A 142 -1.70 12.72 -14.49
C GLY A 142 -2.22 13.38 -13.23
N PHE A 143 -1.47 14.33 -12.67
CA PHE A 143 -1.92 15.04 -11.46
C PHE A 143 -3.08 16.01 -11.76
N SER A 144 -3.19 16.51 -12.98
CA SER A 144 -4.35 17.33 -13.38
C SER A 144 -5.58 16.47 -13.70
N ASP A 145 -5.40 15.14 -13.89
CA ASP A 145 -6.49 14.19 -14.20
C ASP A 145 -6.56 13.06 -13.15
N LEU A 146 -6.58 13.43 -11.88
CA LEU A 146 -6.67 12.45 -10.79
C LEU A 146 -8.01 11.70 -10.82
N ARG A 147 -7.96 10.38 -10.74
CA ARG A 147 -9.14 9.52 -10.77
C ARG A 147 -9.71 9.31 -9.36
N PRO A 148 -11.02 9.10 -9.22
CA PRO A 148 -11.55 8.70 -7.91
C PRO A 148 -10.91 7.41 -7.41
N GLY A 149 -10.50 7.39 -6.16
CA GLY A 149 -9.88 6.20 -5.56
C GLY A 149 -10.81 5.00 -5.51
N ALA A 150 -12.11 5.20 -5.54
CA ALA A 150 -13.11 4.12 -5.55
C ALA A 150 -13.06 3.28 -6.83
N ASP A 151 -12.71 3.89 -7.94
CA ASP A 151 -12.61 3.19 -9.23
C ASP A 151 -11.49 2.15 -9.25
N UNK A 152 -10.60 2.30 -8.66
CA UNK A 152 -9.47 1.40 -8.53
C UNK A 152 -9.67 0.45 -7.37
N UNK A 153 -10.73 0.49 -6.69
CA UNK A 153 -11.04 -0.32 -5.58
C UNK A 153 -11.54 -1.69 -5.90
N UNK A 154 -11.79 -1.95 -6.88
CA UNK A 154 -12.23 -3.21 -7.34
C UNK A 154 -11.25 -4.33 -7.34
N UNK A 155 -10.25 -3.95 -7.39
CA UNK A 155 -9.29 -4.81 -7.42
C UNK A 155 -8.92 -5.24 -6.15
N PRO A 156 -8.81 -4.49 -5.24
CA PRO A 156 -8.12 -4.98 -4.04
C PRO A 156 -8.89 -6.01 -3.22
N SER A 157 -10.18 -6.03 -3.26
CA SER A 157 -10.92 -6.96 -2.38
C SER A 157 -10.70 -8.44 -2.74
N ALA A 158 -10.72 -8.76 -4.02
CA ALA A 158 -10.42 -10.11 -4.48
C ALA A 158 -8.91 -10.40 -4.37
N ALA A 159 -8.08 -9.42 -4.64
CA ALA A 159 -6.62 -9.55 -4.50
C ALA A 159 -6.22 -9.70 -3.03
N ARG A 160 -6.88 -8.98 -2.12
CA ARG A 160 -6.63 -9.10 -0.67
C ARG A 160 -6.86 -10.53 -0.17
N LYS A 161 -7.97 -11.13 -0.53
CA LYS A 161 -8.28 -12.51 -0.14
C LYS A 161 -7.25 -13.49 -0.72
N ARG A 162 -6.88 -13.28 -1.97
CA ARG A 162 -5.93 -14.14 -2.68
C ARG A 162 -4.51 -13.99 -2.12
N ILE A 163 -4.07 -12.77 -1.86
CA ILE A 163 -2.73 -12.52 -1.33
C ILE A 163 -2.63 -12.92 0.14
N GLY A 164 -3.70 -12.74 0.91
CA GLY A 164 -3.77 -13.25 2.28
C GLY A 164 -3.58 -14.75 2.33
N TRP A 165 -4.21 -15.45 1.39
CA TRP A 165 -4.07 -16.90 1.26
C TRP A 165 -2.63 -17.28 0.84
N TRP A 166 -2.07 -16.55 -0.14
CA TRP A 166 -0.70 -16.78 -0.61
C TRP A 166 0.35 -16.41 0.44
N GLY A 167 0.13 -15.32 1.15
CA GLY A 167 1.05 -14.87 2.19
C GLY A 167 1.10 -15.79 3.40
N SER A 168 0.04 -16.56 3.62
CA SER A 168 -0.05 -17.48 4.74
C SER A 168 0.49 -18.88 4.43
N THR A 169 0.80 -19.15 3.15
CA THR A 169 1.29 -20.46 2.72
C THR A 169 2.62 -20.33 1.99
N PRO A 170 3.53 -21.27 2.15
CA PRO A 170 4.78 -21.25 1.37
C PRO A 170 4.51 -21.27 -0.13
N ARG A 171 5.44 -20.77 -0.89
CA ARG A 171 5.36 -20.71 -2.35
C ARG A 171 5.05 -22.06 -3.00
N ALA A 172 5.32 -23.16 -2.30
CA ALA A 172 5.03 -24.50 -2.79
C ALA A 172 3.52 -24.77 -2.91
N PHE A 173 2.67 -23.95 -2.24
CA PHE A 173 1.22 -24.15 -2.28
C PHE A 173 0.52 -23.12 -3.17
N SER A 174 0.91 -23.08 -4.41
CA SER A 174 0.10 -22.46 -5.45
C SER A 174 -1.14 -23.35 -5.68
N PRO A 175 -2.32 -22.77 -5.86
CA PRO A 175 -3.50 -23.58 -6.23
C PRO A 175 -3.29 -24.39 -7.51
N PHE A 176 -2.31 -24.00 -8.31
CA PHE A 176 -1.96 -24.71 -9.54
C PHE A 176 -0.91 -25.80 -9.31
N SER A 177 -0.34 -25.89 -8.09
CA SER A 177 0.61 -26.95 -7.77
C SER A 177 -0.07 -28.20 -7.20
N ILE A 178 -1.39 -28.13 -6.96
CA ILE A 178 -2.15 -29.28 -6.53
C ILE A 178 -2.72 -30.00 -7.77
N THR A 179 -1.87 -30.32 -8.69
CA THR A 179 -2.17 -31.45 -9.57
C THR A 179 -1.55 -32.65 -8.89
N ALA A 180 -2.34 -33.27 -8.08
CA ALA A 180 -1.97 -34.54 -7.50
C ALA A 180 -1.76 -35.58 -8.60
N PRO A 181 -0.92 -36.57 -8.39
CA PRO A 181 -0.80 -37.69 -9.33
C PRO A 181 -2.10 -38.46 -9.49
#